data_b8b898dacb3b7fea97d2961fabbbb6b1
#
_entry.id   b8b898dacb3b7fea97d2961fabbbb6b1
#
_cell.length_a   1.000
_cell.length_b   1.000
_cell.length_c   1.000
_cell.angle_alpha   90.00
_cell.angle_beta   90.00
_cell.angle_gamma   90.00
#
_symmetry.space_group_name_H-M   'P 1'
#
loop_
_entity.id
_entity.type
_entity.pdbx_description
1 polymer ?
#
loop_
_entity_poly.entity_id
_entity_poly.type
_entity_poly.pdbx_seq_one_letter_code
_entity_poly.pdbx_strand_id
1 'polypeptide(L)' 'MSGHQNITGRMLPTRQVCERYGVTDRTISRWERSPELNFPAATVINNRKYFDENSLTDWDRANAGKREVA' A
#
# COMPACT_ATOMS: atom_id res chain seq x y z
N MET A 1 -20.98 11.49 -8.50
CA MET A 1 -20.62 11.34 -8.29
C MET A 1 -20.22 10.79 -7.68
N SER A 2 -20.18 10.68 -7.65
CA SER A 2 -19.85 10.23 -7.29
C SER A 2 -19.35 9.88 -6.47
N GLY A 3 -19.01 9.77 -6.16
CA GLY A 3 -18.50 9.54 -5.66
C GLY A 3 -18.02 9.19 -4.84
N HIS A 4 -18.04 9.42 -4.72
CA HIS A 4 -17.59 9.15 -3.94
C HIS A 4 -16.85 8.70 -3.19
N GLN A 5 -16.40 8.61 -3.24
CA GLN A 5 -15.73 8.00 -2.79
C GLN A 5 -15.05 8.48 -1.79
N ASN A 6 -14.61 7.99 -1.08
CA ASN A 6 -13.87 8.35 -0.09
C ASN A 6 -12.48 8.21 -0.33
N ILE A 7 -12.03 7.84 -1.43
CA ILE A 7 -10.64 7.71 -1.76
C ILE A 7 -10.12 9.04 -2.10
N THR A 8 -9.12 9.51 -1.39
CA THR A 8 -8.57 10.82 -1.63
C THR A 8 -7.27 10.79 -2.35
N GLY A 9 -6.70 9.64 -2.59
CA GLY A 9 -5.43 9.55 -3.29
C GLY A 9 -5.58 8.76 -4.56
N ARG A 10 -4.48 8.57 -5.26
CA ARG A 10 -4.49 7.76 -6.45
C ARG A 10 -4.46 6.30 -6.08
N MET A 11 -5.02 5.48 -6.92
CA MET A 11 -4.94 4.04 -6.72
C MET A 11 -3.76 3.53 -7.52
N LEU A 12 -2.85 2.88 -6.87
CA LEU A 12 -1.63 2.38 -7.50
C LEU A 12 -1.71 0.86 -7.67
N PRO A 13 -1.45 0.35 -8.87
CA PRO A 13 -1.42 -1.10 -9.04
C PRO A 13 -0.22 -1.68 -8.29
N THR A 14 -0.28 -2.96 -8.02
CA THR A 14 0.78 -3.62 -7.26
C THR A 14 2.15 -3.34 -7.83
N ARG A 15 2.30 -3.33 -9.15
CA ARG A 15 3.59 -3.09 -9.75
C ARG A 15 4.17 -1.74 -9.34
N GLN A 16 3.35 -0.72 -9.29
CA GLN A 16 3.84 0.59 -8.90
C GLN A 16 4.18 0.63 -7.41
N VAL A 17 3.46 -0.12 -6.60
CA VAL A 17 3.80 -0.20 -5.18
C VAL A 17 5.15 -0.89 -5.02
N CYS A 18 5.41 -1.91 -5.81
CA CYS A 18 6.70 -2.58 -5.77
C CYS A 18 7.81 -1.61 -6.12
N GLU A 19 7.59 -0.78 -7.12
CA GLU A 19 8.60 0.19 -7.52
C GLU A 19 8.82 1.25 -6.45
N ARG A 20 7.73 1.65 -5.82
CA ARG A 20 7.80 2.67 -4.77
C ARG A 20 8.70 2.23 -3.62
N TYR A 21 8.66 0.95 -3.28
CA TYR A 21 9.45 0.45 -2.16
C TYR A 21 10.68 -0.34 -2.60
N GLY A 22 10.86 -0.52 -3.90
CA GLY A 22 12.01 -1.26 -4.39
C GLY A 22 11.96 -2.73 -4.03
N VAL A 23 10.78 -3.33 -4.07
CA VAL A 23 10.61 -4.73 -3.69
C VAL A 23 9.82 -5.46 -4.75
N THR A 24 9.71 -6.78 -4.61
CA THR A 24 8.94 -7.59 -5.54
C THR A 24 7.51 -7.75 -5.03
N ASP A 25 6.64 -8.24 -5.92
CA ASP A 25 5.25 -8.44 -5.52
C ASP A 25 5.14 -9.54 -4.47
N ARG A 26 6.09 -10.47 -4.44
CA ARG A 26 6.11 -11.47 -3.40
C ARG A 26 6.30 -10.83 -2.03
N THR A 27 7.16 -9.82 -1.96
CA THR A 27 7.38 -9.12 -0.72
C THR A 27 6.12 -8.35 -0.30
N ILE A 28 5.46 -7.72 -1.26
CA ILE A 28 4.22 -7.01 -0.94
C ILE A 28 3.18 -7.99 -0.40
N SER A 29 3.06 -9.17 -1.03
CA SER A 29 2.10 -10.17 -0.55
C SER A 29 2.42 -10.59 0.87
N ARG A 30 3.70 -10.72 1.18
CA ARG A 30 4.09 -11.10 2.51
C ARG A 30 3.73 -10.02 3.52
N TRP A 31 3.94 -8.75 3.13
CA TRP A 31 3.60 -7.65 4.01
C TRP A 31 2.09 -7.63 4.29
N GLU A 32 1.30 -7.93 3.26
CA GLU A 32 -0.15 -7.97 3.44
C GLU A 32 -0.58 -9.03 4.44
N ARG A 33 0.18 -10.10 4.53
CA ARG A 33 -0.16 -11.18 5.44
C ARG A 33 0.44 -11.04 6.82
N SER A 34 1.18 -10.00 7.08
CA SER A 34 1.82 -9.79 8.37
C SER A 34 1.05 -8.74 9.15
N PRO A 35 0.18 -9.16 10.05
CA PRO A 35 -0.67 -8.20 10.76
C PRO A 35 0.13 -7.18 11.55
N GLU A 36 1.29 -7.55 12.04
CA GLU A 36 2.05 -6.63 12.84
C GLU A 36 2.63 -5.49 12.03
N LEU A 37 2.67 -5.61 10.71
CA LEU A 37 3.16 -4.51 9.90
C LEU A 37 2.08 -3.47 9.64
N ASN A 38 0.83 -3.85 9.75
CA ASN A 38 -0.27 -2.95 9.44
C ASN A 38 -0.18 -2.36 8.04
N PHE A 39 0.31 -3.14 7.10
CA PHE A 39 0.41 -2.66 5.73
C PHE A 39 -1.01 -2.45 5.19
N PRO A 40 -1.26 -1.36 4.45
CA PRO A 40 -2.62 -1.08 3.97
C PRO A 40 -3.18 -2.21 3.12
N ALA A 41 -4.44 -2.48 3.28
CA ALA A 41 -5.10 -3.54 2.52
C ALA A 41 -5.34 -3.08 1.09
N ALA A 42 -5.24 -4.02 0.15
CA ALA A 42 -5.47 -3.71 -1.23
C ALA A 42 -6.96 -3.62 -1.54
N THR A 43 -7.29 -2.83 -2.54
CA THR A 43 -8.64 -2.80 -3.08
C THR A 43 -8.59 -3.59 -4.38
N VAL A 44 -9.50 -4.51 -4.55
CA VAL A 44 -9.52 -5.33 -5.76
C VAL A 44 -10.53 -4.77 -6.75
N ILE A 45 -10.05 -4.44 -7.94
CA ILE A 45 -10.91 -3.93 -8.99
C ILE A 45 -10.62 -4.75 -10.24
N ASN A 46 -11.62 -5.39 -10.79
CA ASN A 46 -11.44 -6.23 -11.97
C ASN A 46 -10.34 -7.26 -11.80
N ASN A 47 -10.33 -7.92 -10.67
CA ASN A 47 -9.34 -8.94 -10.37
C ASN A 47 -7.93 -8.41 -10.25
N ARG A 48 -7.76 -7.11 -10.11
CA ARG A 48 -6.45 -6.54 -9.92
C ARG A 48 -6.39 -5.81 -8.60
N LYS A 49 -5.26 -5.88 -7.94
CA LYS A 49 -5.08 -5.21 -6.67
C LYS A 49 -4.55 -3.82 -6.86
N TYR A 50 -5.14 -2.88 -6.16
CA TYR A 50 -4.69 -1.50 -6.16
C TYR A 50 -4.53 -1.05 -4.72
N PHE A 51 -3.63 -0.13 -4.49
CA PHE A 51 -3.40 0.40 -3.14
C PHE A 51 -3.60 1.91 -3.18
N ASP A 52 -4.26 2.43 -2.17
CA ASP A 52 -4.50 3.87 -2.09
C ASP A 52 -3.21 4.57 -1.71
N GLU A 53 -2.79 5.52 -2.51
CA GLU A 53 -1.54 6.21 -2.28
C GLU A 53 -1.49 6.91 -0.93
N ASN A 54 -2.60 7.50 -0.52
CA ASN A 54 -2.62 8.16 0.78
C ASN A 54 -2.45 7.18 1.92
N SER A 55 -3.01 5.99 1.80
CA SER A 55 -2.82 4.97 2.82
C SER A 55 -1.37 4.55 2.90
N LEU A 56 -0.71 4.46 1.75
CA LEU A 56 0.70 4.10 1.74
C LEU A 56 1.54 5.20 2.37
N THR A 57 1.20 6.44 2.10
CA THR A 57 1.92 7.55 2.70
C THR A 57 1.76 7.57 4.21
N ASP A 58 0.56 7.29 4.69
CA ASP A 58 0.33 7.23 6.13
C ASP A 58 1.11 6.10 6.76
N TRP A 59 1.16 4.96 6.06
CA TRP A 59 1.92 3.82 6.56
C TRP A 59 3.41 4.15 6.61
N ASP A 60 3.90 4.85 5.57
CA ASP A 60 5.29 5.27 5.54
C ASP A 60 5.62 6.14 6.72
N ARG A 61 4.76 7.10 7.03
CA ARG A 61 4.98 7.96 8.14
C ARG A 61 4.94 7.22 9.44
N ALA A 62 4.03 6.30 9.61
CA ALA A 62 3.91 5.53 10.83
C ALA A 62 5.15 4.67 11.07
N ASN A 63 5.81 4.26 9.98
CA ASN A 63 6.95 3.38 10.11
C ASN A 63 8.29 4.09 10.02
N ALA A 64 8.29 5.36 9.71
CA ALA A 64 9.54 6.08 9.53
C ALA A 64 10.43 6.01 10.76
N GLY A 65 9.86 6.15 11.90
CA GLY A 65 10.64 6.09 13.11
C GLY A 65 11.08 4.69 13.47
N LYS A 66 10.39 3.68 12.97
CA LYS A 66 10.74 2.35 13.27
C LYS A 66 11.73 1.78 12.37
N ARG A 67 11.91 2.35 11.25
CA ARG A 67 12.78 1.76 10.32
C ARG A 67 14.08 2.08 10.60
N GLU A 68 14.54 2.41 11.29
CA GLU A 68 15.74 2.64 11.52
C GLU A 68 16.61 2.03 11.17
N VAL A 69 16.97 1.67 10.80
CA VAL A 69 17.73 1.17 10.42
C VAL A 69 18.41 0.89 10.13
N ALA A 70 18.62 0.81 10.13
CA ALA A 70 19.19 0.54 9.73
C ALA A 70 19.73 0.41 9.47
#